data_f25477897b57a061caa54827f4374a98
#
_entry.id   f25477897b57a061caa54827f4374a98
#
_cell.length_a   1.000
_cell.length_b   1.000
_cell.length_c   1.000
_cell.angle_alpha   90.00
_cell.angle_beta   90.00
_cell.angle_gamma   90.00
#
_symmetry.space_group_name_H-M   'P 1'
#
loop_
_entity.id
_entity.type
_entity.pdbx_description
1 polymer ?
#
loop_
_entity_poly.entity_id
_entity_poly.type
_entity_poly.pdbx_seq_one_letter_code
_entity_poly.pdbx_strand_id
1 'polypeptide(L)'
;MRTATLVTAAVLLSVSPVPAHAAAPLAETNIGAAPLEASYPEDALAGKWWTEGKEGLMKIEKTKSGRFQVILLGGKEEDKKDVNNPDPKQRERKLKGIVIMWNLKFEDGEYVDGYCYNPRDGKTYRVKMKVTGPNSLRLRGYLLVPLLGQSQDWERAS
;
A
#
# COMPACT_ATOMS: atom_id res chain seq x y z
N MET A 1 3.03 31.29 -54.57
CA MET A 1 2.20 32.37 -55.11
C MET A 1 0.90 32.49 -54.35
N ARG A 2 0.55 33.69 -53.95
CA ARG A 2 -0.73 34.16 -53.36
C ARG A 2 -0.89 33.86 -51.87
N THR A 3 -0.66 34.79 -51.08
CA THR A 3 -1.10 36.15 -50.67
C THR A 3 -1.98 36.10 -49.45
N ALA A 4 -1.46 36.78 -48.42
CA ALA A 4 -2.11 37.06 -47.14
C ALA A 4 -3.38 37.92 -47.33
N THR A 5 -4.30 37.78 -46.38
CA THR A 5 -5.27 38.83 -46.12
C THR A 5 -5.48 38.94 -44.59
N LEU A 6 -4.97 40.04 -44.06
CA LEU A 6 -5.33 40.58 -42.74
C LEU A 6 -6.76 41.12 -42.80
N VAL A 7 -7.57 40.80 -41.80
CA VAL A 7 -8.79 41.56 -41.51
C VAL A 7 -8.73 42.03 -40.06
N THR A 8 -8.50 43.29 -39.91
CA THR A 8 -8.60 44.08 -38.68
C THR A 8 -10.07 44.38 -38.40
N ALA A 9 -10.59 44.07 -37.26
CA ALA A 9 -11.89 44.55 -36.82
C ALA A 9 -11.82 45.10 -35.39
N ALA A 10 -12.29 46.31 -35.27
CA ALA A 10 -12.16 47.23 -34.15
C ALA A 10 -12.94 46.81 -32.90
N VAL A 11 -12.30 47.11 -31.76
CA VAL A 11 -12.85 46.99 -30.42
C VAL A 11 -13.74 48.21 -30.13
N LEU A 12 -15.00 47.98 -29.79
CA LEU A 12 -15.86 48.95 -29.14
C LEU A 12 -15.96 48.61 -27.64
N LEU A 13 -15.35 49.45 -26.82
CA LEU A 13 -15.51 49.40 -25.36
C LEU A 13 -16.89 49.99 -25.01
N SER A 14 -17.79 49.19 -24.49
CA SER A 14 -18.98 49.65 -23.78
C SER A 14 -18.74 49.46 -22.28
N VAL A 15 -18.57 50.59 -21.58
CA VAL A 15 -18.52 50.63 -20.12
C VAL A 15 -19.95 50.65 -19.60
N SER A 16 -20.37 49.57 -18.96
CA SER A 16 -21.62 49.53 -18.20
C SER A 16 -21.35 49.73 -16.72
N PRO A 17 -22.10 50.54 -15.97
CA PRO A 17 -21.90 50.72 -14.54
C PRO A 17 -22.37 49.47 -13.77
N VAL A 18 -21.50 48.99 -12.89
CA VAL A 18 -21.79 47.90 -11.95
C VAL A 18 -22.69 48.45 -10.83
N PRO A 19 -23.87 47.88 -10.58
CA PRO A 19 -24.61 48.18 -9.34
C PRO A 19 -23.91 47.55 -8.13
N ALA A 20 -23.69 48.37 -7.12
CA ALA A 20 -23.25 47.92 -5.82
C ALA A 20 -24.29 46.98 -5.23
N HIS A 21 -23.99 45.68 -5.19
CA HIS A 21 -24.79 44.69 -4.46
C HIS A 21 -24.06 44.25 -3.22
N ALA A 22 -24.83 44.25 -2.14
CA ALA A 22 -24.52 43.89 -0.80
C ALA A 22 -23.55 42.68 -0.67
N ALA A 23 -22.67 42.81 0.28
CA ALA A 23 -21.80 41.73 0.73
C ALA A 23 -22.63 40.49 1.10
N ALA A 24 -22.55 39.45 0.27
CA ALA A 24 -23.00 38.14 0.66
C ALA A 24 -22.07 37.65 1.80
N PRO A 25 -22.61 36.99 2.83
CA PRO A 25 -21.76 36.42 3.87
C PRO A 25 -20.80 35.43 3.21
N LEU A 26 -19.52 35.54 3.57
CA LEU A 26 -18.51 34.58 3.19
C LEU A 26 -19.01 33.19 3.61
N ALA A 27 -19.41 32.38 2.64
CA ALA A 27 -19.61 30.98 2.88
C ALA A 27 -18.28 30.47 3.46
N GLU A 28 -18.31 30.08 4.72
CA GLU A 28 -17.22 29.35 5.34
C GLU A 28 -16.97 28.15 4.43
N THR A 29 -15.88 28.22 3.68
CA THR A 29 -15.37 27.06 2.95
C THR A 29 -15.00 26.08 4.04
N ASN A 30 -15.91 25.17 4.32
CA ASN A 30 -15.64 24.01 5.13
C ASN A 30 -14.53 23.25 4.38
N ILE A 31 -13.27 23.56 4.73
CA ILE A 31 -12.11 22.79 4.34
C ILE A 31 -12.38 21.45 5.00
N GLY A 32 -13.02 20.55 4.24
CA GLY A 32 -13.30 19.20 4.69
C GLY A 32 -12.01 18.64 5.26
N ALA A 33 -11.99 18.47 6.59
CA ALA A 33 -10.91 17.75 7.23
C ALA A 33 -10.77 16.45 6.44
N ALA A 34 -9.57 16.22 5.89
CA ALA A 34 -9.26 14.94 5.28
C ALA A 34 -9.74 13.87 6.25
N PRO A 35 -10.44 12.81 5.80
CA PRO A 35 -10.93 11.77 6.69
C PRO A 35 -9.74 11.36 7.57
N LEU A 36 -9.90 11.48 8.88
CA LEU A 36 -8.91 10.98 9.83
C LEU A 36 -8.73 9.50 9.45
N GLU A 37 -7.60 9.17 8.82
CA GLU A 37 -7.31 7.78 8.49
C GLU A 37 -7.42 6.98 9.77
N ALA A 38 -8.31 5.99 9.80
CA ALA A 38 -8.53 5.17 10.97
C ALA A 38 -7.20 4.54 11.39
N SER A 39 -6.70 4.94 12.55
CA SER A 39 -5.51 4.33 13.14
C SER A 39 -5.93 3.06 13.85
N TYR A 40 -5.41 1.93 13.41
CA TYR A 40 -5.65 0.64 14.05
C TYR A 40 -4.60 0.39 15.13
N PRO A 41 -4.96 -0.32 16.23
CA PRO A 41 -4.00 -0.63 17.28
C PRO A 41 -2.89 -1.56 16.75
N GLU A 42 -1.73 -1.53 17.41
CA GLU A 42 -0.55 -2.33 17.02
C GLU A 42 -0.88 -3.82 16.79
N ASP A 43 -1.71 -4.42 17.62
CA ASP A 43 -2.03 -5.84 17.53
C ASP A 43 -3.08 -6.17 16.44
N ALA A 44 -3.63 -5.17 15.77
CA ALA A 44 -4.59 -5.38 14.68
C ALA A 44 -4.01 -6.18 13.51
N LEU A 45 -2.68 -6.19 13.34
CA LEU A 45 -2.02 -6.97 12.30
C LEU A 45 -2.03 -8.48 12.61
N ALA A 46 -1.99 -8.86 13.89
CA ALA A 46 -1.92 -10.26 14.30
C ALA A 46 -3.13 -11.07 13.82
N GLY A 47 -2.91 -12.30 13.39
CA GLY A 47 -3.96 -13.20 12.92
C GLY A 47 -3.63 -13.90 11.61
N LYS A 48 -4.65 -14.47 10.99
CA LYS A 48 -4.53 -15.14 9.69
C LYS A 48 -5.05 -14.24 8.58
N TRP A 49 -4.35 -14.27 7.44
CA TRP A 49 -4.65 -13.42 6.31
C TRP A 49 -4.51 -14.18 4.99
N TRP A 50 -5.46 -13.97 4.09
CA TRP A 50 -5.35 -14.41 2.71
C TRP A 50 -4.64 -13.35 1.90
N THR A 51 -3.65 -13.76 1.12
CA THR A 51 -3.03 -12.88 0.11
C THR A 51 -4.02 -12.55 -0.99
N GLU A 52 -3.72 -11.54 -1.79
CA GLU A 52 -4.51 -11.17 -2.95
C GLU A 52 -4.81 -12.41 -3.82
N GLY A 53 -6.06 -12.53 -4.27
CA GLY A 53 -6.52 -13.70 -5.03
C GLY A 53 -6.54 -15.03 -4.25
N LYS A 54 -6.40 -14.99 -2.92
CA LYS A 54 -6.36 -16.16 -2.02
C LYS A 54 -5.30 -17.18 -2.41
N GLU A 55 -4.18 -16.72 -2.93
CA GLU A 55 -3.09 -17.59 -3.36
C GLU A 55 -2.31 -18.20 -2.19
N GLY A 56 -2.19 -17.49 -1.07
CA GLY A 56 -1.50 -17.95 0.12
C GLY A 56 -2.25 -17.59 1.41
N LEU A 57 -2.24 -18.50 2.37
CA LEU A 57 -2.71 -18.27 3.72
C LEU A 57 -1.51 -17.97 4.60
N MET A 58 -1.52 -16.81 5.24
CA MET A 58 -0.46 -16.30 6.07
C MET A 58 -0.89 -16.20 7.52
N LYS A 59 0.00 -16.50 8.46
CA LYS A 59 -0.15 -16.18 9.87
C LYS A 59 0.79 -15.03 10.22
N ILE A 60 0.24 -13.98 10.81
CA ILE A 60 1.03 -12.87 11.33
C ILE A 60 1.00 -12.94 12.86
N GLU A 61 2.15 -12.89 13.47
CA GLU A 61 2.29 -12.93 14.92
C GLU A 61 3.39 -12.00 15.41
N LYS A 62 3.22 -11.51 16.64
CA LYS A 62 4.21 -10.71 17.34
C LYS A 62 5.24 -11.62 18.01
N THR A 63 6.51 -11.34 17.80
CA THR A 63 7.62 -12.05 18.41
C THR A 63 7.88 -11.56 19.83
N LYS A 64 8.68 -12.29 20.60
CA LYS A 64 9.10 -11.87 21.95
C LYS A 64 9.87 -10.53 21.96
N SER A 65 10.48 -10.14 20.84
CA SER A 65 11.18 -8.88 20.69
C SER A 65 10.26 -7.69 20.35
N GLY A 66 8.93 -7.91 20.29
CA GLY A 66 7.97 -6.87 19.92
C GLY A 66 7.88 -6.59 18.42
N ARG A 67 8.60 -7.36 17.58
CA ARG A 67 8.50 -7.27 16.11
C ARG A 67 7.45 -8.24 15.59
N PHE A 68 6.94 -8.00 14.40
CA PHE A 68 6.02 -8.93 13.75
C PHE A 68 6.75 -9.77 12.70
N GLN A 69 6.28 -11.01 12.56
CA GLN A 69 6.71 -11.94 11.52
C GLN A 69 5.51 -12.57 10.83
N VAL A 70 5.72 -13.03 9.60
CA VAL A 70 4.71 -13.66 8.77
C VAL A 70 5.16 -15.07 8.38
N ILE A 71 4.31 -16.04 8.66
CA ILE A 71 4.55 -17.45 8.40
C ILE A 71 3.58 -17.90 7.30
N LEU A 72 4.09 -18.60 6.29
CA LEU A 72 3.27 -19.23 5.27
C LEU A 72 2.59 -20.48 5.85
N LEU A 73 1.28 -20.46 6.00
CA LEU A 73 0.52 -21.61 6.50
C LEU A 73 0.07 -22.58 5.41
N GLY A 74 -0.16 -22.07 4.19
CA GLY A 74 -0.68 -22.88 3.11
C GLY A 74 -1.09 -22.03 1.91
N GLY A 75 -1.82 -22.64 0.97
CA GLY A 75 -2.32 -22.00 -0.24
C GLY A 75 -2.02 -22.82 -1.49
N LYS A 76 -2.11 -22.19 -2.67
CA LYS A 76 -1.91 -22.88 -3.96
C LYS A 76 -0.51 -23.53 -4.12
N GLU A 77 0.45 -23.09 -3.30
CA GLU A 77 1.85 -23.50 -3.41
C GLU A 77 2.38 -24.20 -2.15
N GLU A 78 1.48 -24.68 -1.27
CA GLU A 78 1.87 -25.20 0.05
C GLU A 78 2.82 -26.38 0.01
N ASP A 79 2.70 -27.25 -1.01
CA ASP A 79 3.55 -28.43 -1.17
C ASP A 79 4.83 -28.16 -1.97
N LYS A 80 4.99 -26.94 -2.47
CA LYS A 80 6.20 -26.58 -3.23
C LYS A 80 7.41 -26.51 -2.32
N LYS A 81 8.55 -26.86 -2.90
CA LYS A 81 9.86 -26.67 -2.30
C LYS A 81 10.43 -25.30 -2.63
N ASP A 82 11.37 -24.85 -1.82
CA ASP A 82 12.04 -23.55 -1.94
C ASP A 82 13.19 -23.58 -2.97
N VAL A 83 12.89 -24.06 -4.16
CA VAL A 83 13.88 -24.41 -5.20
C VAL A 83 14.77 -23.23 -5.65
N ASN A 84 14.28 -22.00 -5.53
CA ASN A 84 15.01 -20.79 -5.89
C ASN A 84 15.80 -20.18 -4.72
N ASN A 85 15.87 -20.88 -3.57
CA ASN A 85 16.61 -20.36 -2.44
C ASN A 85 18.09 -20.14 -2.79
N PRO A 86 18.67 -18.98 -2.46
CA PRO A 86 20.09 -18.72 -2.69
C PRO A 86 20.99 -19.72 -1.96
N ASP A 87 20.57 -20.21 -0.77
CA ASP A 87 21.25 -21.31 -0.08
C ASP A 87 20.78 -22.66 -0.62
N PRO A 88 21.67 -23.42 -1.30
CA PRO A 88 21.32 -24.74 -1.84
C PRO A 88 20.78 -25.72 -0.79
N LYS A 89 21.21 -25.60 0.46
CA LYS A 89 20.78 -26.48 1.57
C LYS A 89 19.31 -26.26 1.94
N GLN A 90 18.73 -25.12 1.58
CA GLN A 90 17.34 -24.77 1.86
C GLN A 90 16.39 -25.13 0.71
N ARG A 91 16.89 -25.51 -0.47
CA ARG A 91 16.06 -25.73 -1.66
C ARG A 91 15.11 -26.91 -1.55
N GLU A 92 15.43 -27.86 -0.70
CA GLU A 92 14.60 -29.06 -0.48
C GLU A 92 13.52 -28.85 0.60
N ARG A 93 13.55 -27.75 1.36
CA ARG A 93 12.54 -27.49 2.38
C ARG A 93 11.20 -27.15 1.75
N LYS A 94 10.11 -27.56 2.40
CA LYS A 94 8.77 -27.14 2.02
C LYS A 94 8.56 -25.66 2.33
N LEU A 95 7.79 -24.96 1.51
CA LEU A 95 7.43 -23.56 1.75
C LEU A 95 6.45 -23.39 2.91
N LYS A 96 5.58 -24.37 3.14
CA LYS A 96 4.65 -24.37 4.29
C LYS A 96 5.41 -24.37 5.62
N GLY A 97 5.06 -23.41 6.47
CA GLY A 97 5.64 -23.25 7.81
C GLY A 97 6.89 -22.37 7.88
N ILE A 98 7.41 -21.88 6.75
CA ILE A 98 8.56 -20.96 6.79
C ILE A 98 8.13 -19.54 7.18
N VAL A 99 9.00 -18.84 7.87
CA VAL A 99 8.90 -17.39 8.05
C VAL A 99 9.32 -16.72 6.73
N ILE A 100 8.39 -16.05 6.07
CA ILE A 100 8.65 -15.36 4.80
C ILE A 100 8.83 -13.86 4.96
N MET A 101 8.31 -13.29 6.06
CA MET A 101 8.55 -11.88 6.38
C MET A 101 8.92 -11.75 7.85
N TRP A 102 9.82 -10.82 8.14
CA TRP A 102 10.34 -10.63 9.50
C TRP A 102 10.71 -9.17 9.76
N ASN A 103 10.99 -8.87 11.02
CA ASN A 103 11.46 -7.58 11.51
C ASN A 103 10.48 -6.40 11.35
N LEU A 104 9.20 -6.63 11.11
CA LEU A 104 8.22 -5.56 11.01
C LEU A 104 8.05 -4.85 12.37
N LYS A 105 8.23 -3.54 12.40
CA LYS A 105 8.06 -2.67 13.57
C LYS A 105 6.81 -1.82 13.40
N PHE A 106 5.99 -1.72 14.44
CA PHE A 106 4.88 -0.78 14.45
C PHE A 106 5.39 0.62 14.76
N GLU A 107 5.05 1.58 13.91
CA GLU A 107 5.43 2.98 14.02
C GLU A 107 4.42 3.85 13.27
N ASP A 108 3.84 4.84 13.94
CA ASP A 108 2.89 5.81 13.36
C ASP A 108 1.72 5.19 12.56
N GLY A 109 1.18 4.07 13.06
CA GLY A 109 0.04 3.38 12.41
C GLY A 109 0.42 2.49 11.22
N GLU A 110 1.70 2.34 10.92
CA GLU A 110 2.23 1.42 9.91
C GLU A 110 3.18 0.40 10.52
N TYR A 111 3.41 -0.71 9.81
CA TYR A 111 4.40 -1.72 10.15
C TYR A 111 5.54 -1.58 9.15
N VAL A 112 6.67 -1.09 9.61
CA VAL A 112 7.83 -0.67 8.80
C VAL A 112 9.06 -1.55 9.07
N ASP A 113 10.15 -1.31 8.34
CA ASP A 113 11.45 -1.98 8.47
C ASP A 113 11.42 -3.49 8.27
N GLY A 114 10.35 -4.00 7.67
CA GLY A 114 10.22 -5.42 7.36
C GLY A 114 11.05 -5.86 6.17
N TYR A 115 11.33 -7.16 6.16
CA TYR A 115 11.92 -7.89 5.05
C TYR A 115 10.96 -8.99 4.61
N CYS A 116 10.90 -9.24 3.30
CA CYS A 116 10.10 -10.30 2.70
C CYS A 116 10.97 -11.14 1.77
N TYR A 117 11.10 -12.42 2.08
CA TYR A 117 11.67 -13.40 1.18
C TYR A 117 10.61 -13.85 0.16
N ASN A 118 10.93 -13.77 -1.12
CA ASN A 118 10.05 -14.26 -2.19
C ASN A 118 10.58 -15.60 -2.75
N PRO A 119 9.89 -16.70 -2.48
CA PRO A 119 10.34 -18.02 -2.97
C PRO A 119 10.29 -18.19 -4.48
N ARG A 120 9.54 -17.32 -5.20
CA ARG A 120 9.42 -17.41 -6.66
C ARG A 120 10.69 -16.98 -7.39
N ASP A 121 11.47 -16.09 -6.81
CA ASP A 121 12.72 -15.57 -7.39
C ASP A 121 13.93 -15.68 -6.47
N GLY A 122 13.75 -16.19 -5.26
CA GLY A 122 14.80 -16.36 -4.26
C GLY A 122 15.36 -15.07 -3.67
N LYS A 123 14.69 -13.93 -3.87
CA LYS A 123 15.17 -12.61 -3.45
C LYS A 123 14.48 -12.13 -2.17
N THR A 124 15.16 -11.23 -1.48
CA THR A 124 14.63 -10.54 -0.31
C THR A 124 14.35 -9.09 -0.65
N TYR A 125 13.14 -8.65 -0.31
CA TYR A 125 12.62 -7.30 -0.52
C TYR A 125 12.42 -6.61 0.81
N ARG A 126 12.44 -5.27 0.80
CA ARG A 126 11.92 -4.48 1.91
C ARG A 126 10.40 -4.51 1.85
N VAL A 127 9.76 -4.49 3.02
CA VAL A 127 8.30 -4.51 3.08
C VAL A 127 7.79 -3.60 4.17
N LYS A 128 6.67 -2.96 3.91
CA LYS A 128 5.83 -2.30 4.90
C LYS A 128 4.38 -2.73 4.76
N MET A 129 3.63 -2.65 5.85
CA MET A 129 2.21 -2.99 5.90
C MET A 129 1.42 -1.91 6.61
N LYS A 130 0.14 -1.80 6.27
CA LYS A 130 -0.83 -0.94 6.96
C LYS A 130 -2.16 -1.67 7.04
N VAL A 131 -2.75 -1.74 8.23
CA VAL A 131 -4.14 -2.20 8.36
C VAL A 131 -5.03 -1.08 7.84
N THR A 132 -5.84 -1.39 6.83
CA THR A 132 -6.71 -0.44 6.13
C THR A 132 -8.18 -0.60 6.49
N GLY A 133 -8.50 -1.66 7.20
CA GLY A 133 -9.86 -1.96 7.66
C GLY A 133 -9.87 -3.11 8.67
N PRO A 134 -11.01 -3.42 9.30
CA PRO A 134 -11.10 -4.54 10.26
C PRO A 134 -10.64 -5.87 9.67
N ASN A 135 -10.90 -6.06 8.37
CA ASN A 135 -10.61 -7.27 7.62
C ASN A 135 -9.69 -7.05 6.42
N SER A 136 -9.02 -5.91 6.35
CA SER A 136 -8.14 -5.58 5.22
C SER A 136 -6.81 -5.01 5.68
N LEU A 137 -5.76 -5.40 5.01
CA LEU A 137 -4.43 -4.80 5.13
C LEU A 137 -3.81 -4.60 3.76
N ARG A 138 -2.98 -3.59 3.66
CA ARG A 138 -2.15 -3.33 2.48
C ARG A 138 -0.70 -3.62 2.78
N LEU A 139 -0.09 -4.42 1.93
CA LEU A 139 1.33 -4.72 1.93
C LEU A 139 2.00 -4.00 0.77
N ARG A 140 3.18 -3.43 0.98
CA ARG A 140 4.01 -2.86 -0.07
C ARG A 140 5.43 -3.39 0.00
N GLY A 141 5.82 -4.13 -1.04
CA GLY A 141 7.17 -4.63 -1.24
C GLY A 141 8.00 -3.73 -2.17
N TYR A 142 9.27 -3.50 -1.85
CA TYR A 142 10.18 -2.65 -2.64
C TYR A 142 11.64 -3.07 -2.45
N LEU A 143 12.50 -2.73 -3.41
CA LEU A 143 13.95 -3.02 -3.33
C LEU A 143 14.73 -1.87 -2.70
N LEU A 144 14.58 -0.66 -3.21
CA LEU A 144 15.35 0.51 -2.78
C LEU A 144 14.49 1.52 -2.03
N VAL A 145 13.43 2.00 -2.68
CA VAL A 145 12.53 3.02 -2.13
C VAL A 145 11.07 2.57 -2.28
N PRO A 146 10.20 2.90 -1.31
CA PRO A 146 8.78 2.49 -1.35
C PRO A 146 8.04 2.95 -2.61
N LEU A 147 8.43 4.08 -3.19
CA LEU A 147 7.77 4.64 -4.38
C LEU A 147 7.83 3.68 -5.59
N LEU A 148 8.92 2.91 -5.74
CA LEU A 148 9.13 1.95 -6.83
C LEU A 148 8.67 0.53 -6.47
N GLY A 149 7.88 0.36 -5.41
CA GLY A 149 7.39 -0.94 -4.95
C GLY A 149 6.07 -1.34 -5.58
N GLN A 150 5.70 -2.60 -5.32
CA GLN A 150 4.38 -3.17 -5.65
C GLN A 150 3.56 -3.32 -4.38
N SER A 151 2.25 -3.08 -4.49
CA SER A 151 1.31 -3.24 -3.39
C SER A 151 0.38 -4.42 -3.64
N GLN A 152 -0.04 -5.06 -2.56
CA GLN A 152 -1.06 -6.11 -2.52
C GLN A 152 -2.03 -5.82 -1.39
N ASP A 153 -3.29 -6.10 -1.60
CA ASP A 153 -4.31 -6.06 -0.56
C ASP A 153 -4.62 -7.47 -0.08
N TRP A 154 -4.58 -7.67 1.23
CA TRP A 154 -4.84 -8.93 1.88
C TRP A 154 -6.13 -8.86 2.68
N GLU A 155 -6.83 -9.98 2.77
CA GLU A 155 -8.08 -10.13 3.51
C GLU A 155 -7.89 -11.00 4.75
N ARG A 156 -8.54 -10.64 5.86
CA ARG A 156 -8.51 -11.44 7.07
C ARG A 156 -9.17 -12.80 6.81
N ALA A 157 -8.50 -13.86 7.19
CA ALA A 157 -9.08 -15.20 7.16
C ALA A 157 -9.93 -15.40 8.41
N SER A 158 -11.17 -15.82 8.19
CA SER A 158 -12.11 -16.23 9.24
C SER A 158 -11.72 -17.57 9.86
#